data_633b13aea59ed5b2e22a0dcc31a3c554
#
_entry.id   633b13aea59ed5b2e22a0dcc31a3c554
#
_cell.length_a   1.000
_cell.length_b   1.000
_cell.length_c   1.000
_cell.angle_alpha   90.00
_cell.angle_beta   90.00
_cell.angle_gamma   90.00
#
_symmetry.space_group_name_H-M   'P 1'
#
loop_
_entity.id
_entity.type
_entity.pdbx_description
1 polymer ?
#
loop_
_entity_poly.entity_id
_entity_poly.type
_entity_poly.pdbx_seq_one_letter_code
_entity_poly.pdbx_strand_id
1 'polypeptide(L)'
;MVGSLVLNRFLIERRIGSGGFGTVYEAWDGRLERPVAVKAIESTGSGGSQRVLREAQAAARLNHPGIVTLYEMGEEDGNALLVTEFVDGSTLAQLNCDRELSDREVGEIGADLCEALDHAHCRSVVHRDIKPQNVLVTEDGEPRAKLMDFGVARLADATALTAPGDVVGTLAYMAPEQAEGRDAGPEADVYSLALMLYECWSGENPNRRSTPAATARAIGARHRPLRRLRPDLPRELTDAVDGCLESRPGRRPSLEELGEAIEDSLDRLAEQPTRPERSLHLRLAAVAVAAVLGAWLAAGHGVLLP
;
A
#
# COMPACT_ATOMS: atom_id res chain seq x y z
N MET A 1 16.23 -16.75 -11.07
CA MET A 1 16.66 -16.19 -9.75
C MET A 1 16.46 -17.17 -8.59
N VAL A 2 15.37 -17.97 -8.51
CA VAL A 2 15.24 -18.96 -7.41
C VAL A 2 16.41 -19.97 -7.48
N GLY A 3 17.07 -20.21 -6.34
CA GLY A 3 18.29 -21.01 -6.23
C GLY A 3 19.60 -20.30 -6.60
N SER A 4 19.54 -19.02 -7.02
CA SER A 4 20.76 -18.25 -7.30
C SER A 4 21.23 -17.46 -6.08
N LEU A 5 22.54 -17.20 -6.02
CA LEU A 5 23.17 -16.32 -5.04
C LEU A 5 23.30 -14.93 -5.66
N VAL A 6 22.64 -13.93 -5.12
CA VAL A 6 22.71 -12.54 -5.59
C VAL A 6 23.59 -11.69 -4.68
N LEU A 7 24.23 -10.66 -5.25
CA LEU A 7 25.19 -9.78 -4.57
C LEU A 7 26.28 -10.57 -3.79
N ASN A 8 26.60 -11.80 -4.25
CA ASN A 8 27.54 -12.73 -3.61
C ASN A 8 27.23 -13.00 -2.11
N ARG A 9 25.97 -12.90 -1.68
CA ARG A 9 25.60 -13.00 -0.28
C ARG A 9 24.20 -13.57 -0.03
N PHE A 10 23.21 -13.24 -0.84
CA PHE A 10 21.83 -13.57 -0.57
C PHE A 10 21.35 -14.72 -1.46
N LEU A 11 21.02 -15.86 -0.87
CA LEU A 11 20.50 -17.03 -1.58
C LEU A 11 18.99 -16.86 -1.76
N ILE A 12 18.53 -16.74 -3.00
CA ILE A 12 17.11 -16.63 -3.34
C ILE A 12 16.41 -17.97 -3.11
N GLU A 13 15.45 -18.01 -2.20
CA GLU A 13 14.72 -19.22 -1.82
C GLU A 13 13.41 -19.37 -2.58
N ARG A 14 12.55 -18.35 -2.54
CA ARG A 14 11.25 -18.39 -3.24
C ARG A 14 10.78 -16.98 -3.64
N ARG A 15 9.89 -16.94 -4.63
CA ARG A 15 9.20 -15.71 -5.00
C ARG A 15 8.02 -15.49 -4.06
N ILE A 16 7.90 -14.29 -3.49
CA ILE A 16 6.81 -13.90 -2.56
C ILE A 16 5.87 -12.87 -3.15
N GLY A 17 6.28 -12.14 -4.20
CA GLY A 17 5.41 -11.16 -4.85
C GLY A 17 5.91 -10.74 -6.22
N SER A 18 5.02 -10.15 -7.01
CA SER A 18 5.35 -9.46 -8.27
C SER A 18 4.33 -8.35 -8.52
N GLY A 19 4.79 -7.23 -9.06
CA GLY A 19 3.96 -6.07 -9.40
C GLY A 19 4.66 -5.15 -10.39
N GLY A 20 4.07 -4.01 -10.69
CA GLY A 20 4.61 -3.03 -11.64
C GLY A 20 6.01 -2.50 -11.30
N PHE A 21 6.43 -2.64 -10.05
CA PHE A 21 7.75 -2.19 -9.57
C PHE A 21 8.79 -3.32 -9.46
N GLY A 22 8.53 -4.50 -10.01
CA GLY A 22 9.47 -5.62 -10.01
C GLY A 22 8.95 -6.87 -9.30
N THR A 23 9.88 -7.79 -9.05
CA THR A 23 9.59 -9.08 -8.39
C THR A 23 10.28 -9.12 -7.03
N VAL A 24 9.54 -9.58 -6.01
CA VAL A 24 10.05 -9.72 -4.64
C VAL A 24 10.27 -11.18 -4.32
N TYR A 25 11.40 -11.47 -3.73
CA TYR A 25 11.82 -12.81 -3.32
C TYR A 25 12.13 -12.84 -1.83
N GLU A 26 11.85 -13.94 -1.19
CA GLU A 26 12.45 -14.30 0.08
C GLU A 26 13.83 -14.89 -0.22
N ALA A 27 14.82 -14.49 0.58
CA ALA A 27 16.19 -14.91 0.46
C ALA A 27 16.85 -15.11 1.82
N TRP A 28 17.90 -15.91 1.87
CA TRP A 28 18.71 -16.14 3.05
C TRP A 28 20.01 -15.34 3.00
N ASP A 29 20.26 -14.54 4.04
CA ASP A 29 21.55 -13.86 4.23
C ASP A 29 22.53 -14.82 4.87
N GLY A 30 23.43 -15.39 4.08
CA GLY A 30 24.42 -16.37 4.56
C GLY A 30 25.49 -15.82 5.49
N ARG A 31 25.60 -14.49 5.65
CA ARG A 31 26.56 -13.87 6.57
C ARG A 31 25.96 -13.59 7.96
N LEU A 32 24.71 -13.19 8.00
CA LEU A 32 23.99 -12.83 9.23
C LEU A 32 22.99 -13.90 9.66
N GLU A 33 22.90 -15.01 8.91
CA GLU A 33 22.05 -16.17 9.21
C GLU A 33 20.58 -15.79 9.49
N ARG A 34 20.00 -14.99 8.59
CA ARG A 34 18.63 -14.49 8.72
C ARG A 34 17.89 -14.41 7.39
N PRO A 35 16.54 -14.49 7.40
CA PRO A 35 15.77 -14.21 6.21
C PRO A 35 15.81 -12.71 5.87
N VAL A 36 15.73 -12.42 4.55
CA VAL A 36 15.64 -11.07 4.00
C VAL A 36 14.68 -11.08 2.82
N ALA A 37 14.13 -9.92 2.45
CA ALA A 37 13.41 -9.75 1.21
C ALA A 37 14.32 -9.10 0.16
N VAL A 38 14.31 -9.63 -1.06
CA VAL A 38 15.08 -9.09 -2.19
C VAL A 38 14.10 -8.66 -3.28
N LYS A 39 14.03 -7.35 -3.53
CA LYS A 39 13.22 -6.78 -4.61
C LYS A 39 14.11 -6.55 -5.83
N ALA A 40 13.83 -7.26 -6.91
CA ALA A 40 14.48 -7.09 -8.20
C ALA A 40 13.64 -6.16 -9.08
N ILE A 41 14.20 -5.02 -9.44
CA ILE A 41 13.56 -3.99 -10.26
C ILE A 41 14.21 -4.01 -11.65
N GLU A 42 13.43 -4.39 -12.67
CA GLU A 42 13.90 -4.39 -14.05
C GLU A 42 14.13 -2.96 -14.52
N SER A 43 15.33 -2.69 -15.00
CA SER A 43 15.71 -1.37 -15.46
C SER A 43 15.61 -1.31 -16.99
N THR A 44 14.67 -0.53 -17.50
CA THR A 44 14.57 -0.24 -18.92
C THR A 44 15.48 0.94 -19.29
N GLY A 45 16.51 0.68 -20.08
CA GLY A 45 17.42 1.70 -20.62
C GLY A 45 18.72 1.92 -19.83
N SER A 46 19.70 2.56 -20.46
CA SER A 46 21.01 2.84 -19.86
C SER A 46 20.88 3.81 -18.68
N GLY A 47 21.25 3.36 -17.48
CA GLY A 47 21.21 4.17 -16.24
C GLY A 47 19.92 4.06 -15.41
N GLY A 48 18.97 3.20 -15.79
CA GLY A 48 17.75 2.96 -15.03
C GLY A 48 18.04 2.46 -13.60
N SER A 49 18.89 1.45 -13.46
CA SER A 49 19.29 0.90 -12.15
C SER A 49 19.91 1.96 -11.24
N GLN A 50 20.79 2.81 -11.76
CA GLN A 50 21.45 3.86 -10.98
C GLN A 50 20.46 4.91 -10.48
N ARG A 51 19.38 5.16 -11.23
CA ARG A 51 18.32 6.06 -10.78
C ARG A 51 17.55 5.45 -9.62
N VAL A 52 17.17 4.16 -9.73
CA VAL A 52 16.53 3.40 -8.63
C VAL A 52 17.37 3.45 -7.37
N LEU A 53 18.66 3.15 -7.49
CA LEU A 53 19.57 3.13 -6.35
C LEU A 53 19.74 4.51 -5.69
N ARG A 54 19.75 5.60 -6.48
CA ARG A 54 19.80 6.96 -5.92
C ARG A 54 18.53 7.33 -5.14
N GLU A 55 17.37 6.92 -5.61
CA GLU A 55 16.11 7.16 -4.90
C GLU A 55 16.01 6.30 -3.63
N ALA A 56 16.47 5.05 -3.69
CA ALA A 56 16.54 4.17 -2.52
C ALA A 56 17.52 4.68 -1.43
N GLN A 57 18.55 5.48 -1.79
CA GLN A 57 19.47 6.08 -0.81
C GLN A 57 18.78 6.99 0.22
N ALA A 58 17.68 7.64 -0.13
CA ALA A 58 16.92 8.44 0.82
C ALA A 58 16.23 7.52 1.84
N ALA A 59 15.64 6.43 1.38
CA ALA A 59 15.01 5.42 2.24
C ALA A 59 16.02 4.72 3.18
N ALA A 60 17.28 4.53 2.74
CA ALA A 60 18.34 3.92 3.55
C ALA A 60 18.69 4.72 4.83
N ARG A 61 18.27 5.97 4.95
CA ARG A 61 18.47 6.80 6.16
C ARG A 61 17.36 6.63 7.19
N LEU A 62 16.29 5.95 6.84
CA LEU A 62 15.16 5.72 7.72
C LEU A 62 15.43 4.50 8.60
N ASN A 63 15.31 4.69 9.90
CA ASN A 63 15.38 3.63 10.89
C ASN A 63 14.27 3.86 11.91
N HIS A 64 13.17 3.13 11.74
CA HIS A 64 11.97 3.22 12.57
C HIS A 64 11.28 1.87 12.60
N PRO A 65 10.72 1.41 13.72
CA PRO A 65 10.05 0.11 13.80
C PRO A 65 8.87 -0.03 12.81
N GLY A 66 8.11 1.04 12.54
CA GLY A 66 7.02 1.09 11.56
C GLY A 66 7.48 1.30 10.10
N ILE A 67 8.78 1.19 9.81
CA ILE A 67 9.33 1.27 8.44
C ILE A 67 10.15 0.03 8.14
N VAL A 68 9.89 -0.60 7.00
CA VAL A 68 10.70 -1.74 6.52
C VAL A 68 12.13 -1.27 6.25
N THR A 69 13.09 -1.85 6.99
CA THR A 69 14.49 -1.44 6.93
C THR A 69 15.15 -1.87 5.62
N LEU A 70 15.80 -0.96 4.91
CA LEU A 70 16.67 -1.26 3.76
C LEU A 70 18.07 -1.63 4.27
N TYR A 71 18.53 -2.85 4.00
CA TYR A 71 19.83 -3.36 4.47
C TYR A 71 20.94 -3.16 3.45
N GLU A 72 20.66 -3.44 2.18
CA GLU A 72 21.66 -3.37 1.12
C GLU A 72 21.00 -3.04 -0.22
N MET A 73 21.75 -2.44 -1.13
CA MET A 73 21.32 -2.20 -2.49
C MET A 73 22.47 -2.45 -3.45
N GLY A 74 22.15 -2.97 -4.63
CA GLY A 74 23.15 -3.26 -5.66
C GLY A 74 22.55 -3.41 -7.04
N GLU A 75 23.40 -3.71 -8.00
CA GLU A 75 23.02 -3.97 -9.38
C GLU A 75 23.59 -5.32 -9.81
N GLU A 76 22.77 -6.16 -10.43
CA GLU A 76 23.18 -7.45 -10.98
C GLU A 76 22.34 -7.75 -12.24
N ASP A 77 22.99 -8.21 -13.30
CA ASP A 77 22.35 -8.53 -14.60
C ASP A 77 21.47 -7.39 -15.16
N GLY A 78 21.86 -6.12 -14.91
CA GLY A 78 21.12 -4.94 -15.35
C GLY A 78 19.89 -4.61 -14.51
N ASN A 79 19.61 -5.36 -13.46
CA ASN A 79 18.52 -5.12 -12.52
C ASN A 79 19.03 -4.42 -11.26
N ALA A 80 18.26 -3.46 -10.74
CA ALA A 80 18.51 -2.95 -9.40
C ALA A 80 17.95 -3.94 -8.38
N LEU A 81 18.76 -4.27 -7.37
CA LEU A 81 18.40 -5.15 -6.26
C LEU A 81 18.33 -4.33 -4.98
N LEU A 82 17.19 -4.38 -4.30
CA LEU A 82 16.99 -3.81 -2.96
C LEU A 82 16.80 -4.95 -1.97
N VAL A 83 17.67 -5.03 -0.98
CA VAL A 83 17.62 -6.04 0.09
C VAL A 83 17.07 -5.37 1.35
N THR A 84 15.94 -5.86 1.83
CA THR A 84 15.24 -5.29 2.97
C THR A 84 15.00 -6.31 4.08
N GLU A 85 14.54 -5.82 5.21
CA GLU A 85 13.94 -6.62 6.25
C GLU A 85 12.88 -7.56 5.67
N PHE A 86 12.92 -8.84 6.02
CA PHE A 86 11.82 -9.76 5.77
C PHE A 86 10.81 -9.62 6.91
N VAL A 87 9.61 -9.25 6.59
CA VAL A 87 8.50 -9.11 7.54
C VAL A 87 7.54 -10.27 7.31
N ASP A 88 7.37 -11.09 8.34
CA ASP A 88 6.36 -12.16 8.33
C ASP A 88 4.98 -11.53 8.59
N GLY A 89 4.17 -11.47 7.56
CA GLY A 89 2.87 -10.80 7.58
C GLY A 89 2.24 -10.71 6.21
N SER A 90 1.09 -10.07 6.15
CA SER A 90 0.33 -9.84 4.92
C SER A 90 0.26 -8.35 4.59
N THR A 91 0.11 -8.00 3.31
CA THR A 91 -0.20 -6.61 2.97
C THR A 91 -1.61 -6.26 3.44
N LEU A 92 -1.81 -4.99 3.80
CA LEU A 92 -3.14 -4.49 4.15
C LEU A 92 -4.15 -4.71 3.00
N ALA A 93 -3.66 -4.70 1.75
CA ALA A 93 -4.48 -5.02 0.59
C ALA A 93 -4.97 -6.48 0.59
N GLN A 94 -4.11 -7.44 0.95
CA GLN A 94 -4.48 -8.84 1.10
C GLN A 94 -5.46 -9.03 2.25
N LEU A 95 -5.17 -8.47 3.41
CA LEU A 95 -6.07 -8.53 4.57
C LEU A 95 -7.46 -7.98 4.27
N ASN A 96 -7.55 -6.84 3.59
CA ASN A 96 -8.84 -6.27 3.18
C ASN A 96 -9.64 -7.16 2.20
N CYS A 97 -8.98 -8.10 1.51
CA CYS A 97 -9.64 -9.10 0.65
C CYS A 97 -10.02 -10.36 1.43
N ASP A 98 -9.13 -10.80 2.34
CA ASP A 98 -9.22 -12.11 2.98
C ASP A 98 -10.10 -12.09 4.24
N ARG A 99 -10.05 -11.00 5.00
CA ARG A 99 -10.87 -10.80 6.22
C ARG A 99 -11.28 -9.33 6.38
N GLU A 100 -12.25 -9.11 7.24
CA GLU A 100 -12.58 -7.76 7.69
C GLU A 100 -11.72 -7.41 8.91
N LEU A 101 -11.09 -6.25 8.88
CA LEU A 101 -10.39 -5.69 10.02
C LEU A 101 -11.42 -5.08 10.98
N SER A 102 -11.20 -5.20 12.28
CA SER A 102 -11.95 -4.46 13.28
C SER A 102 -11.61 -2.96 13.20
N ASP A 103 -12.49 -2.12 13.74
CA ASP A 103 -12.23 -0.67 13.77
C ASP A 103 -10.99 -0.35 14.59
N ARG A 104 -10.76 -1.10 15.67
CA ARG A 104 -9.58 -0.97 16.52
C ARG A 104 -8.30 -1.34 15.76
N GLU A 105 -8.28 -2.45 15.02
CA GLU A 105 -7.12 -2.83 14.21
C GLU A 105 -6.78 -1.76 13.16
N VAL A 106 -7.80 -1.17 12.52
CA VAL A 106 -7.58 -0.06 11.57
C VAL A 106 -7.01 1.16 12.29
N GLY A 107 -7.46 1.45 13.51
CA GLY A 107 -6.91 2.53 14.35
C GLY A 107 -5.45 2.30 14.70
N GLU A 108 -5.10 1.10 15.20
CA GLU A 108 -3.72 0.72 15.55
C GLU A 108 -2.78 0.83 14.33
N ILE A 109 -3.21 0.31 13.18
CA ILE A 109 -2.48 0.47 11.91
C ILE A 109 -2.30 1.96 11.56
N GLY A 110 -3.35 2.77 11.74
CA GLY A 110 -3.31 4.19 11.45
C GLY A 110 -2.32 4.95 12.34
N ALA A 111 -2.29 4.66 13.64
CA ALA A 111 -1.35 5.26 14.59
C ALA A 111 0.10 4.93 14.23
N ASP A 112 0.42 3.63 14.03
CA ASP A 112 1.75 3.19 13.61
C ASP A 112 2.24 3.91 12.34
N LEU A 113 1.33 4.10 11.37
CA LEU A 113 1.67 4.76 10.11
C LEU A 113 1.85 6.28 10.26
N CYS A 114 1.12 6.93 11.17
CA CYS A 114 1.34 8.33 11.49
C CYS A 114 2.75 8.54 12.06
N GLU A 115 3.18 7.73 13.03
CA GLU A 115 4.53 7.78 13.61
C GLU A 115 5.61 7.50 12.55
N ALA A 116 5.42 6.46 11.73
CA ALA A 116 6.36 6.08 10.68
C ALA A 116 6.57 7.20 9.65
N LEU A 117 5.47 7.85 9.23
CA LEU A 117 5.52 8.95 8.27
C LEU A 117 6.10 10.22 8.88
N ASP A 118 5.76 10.56 10.13
CA ASP A 118 6.35 11.70 10.81
C ASP A 118 7.87 11.54 10.93
N HIS A 119 8.35 10.34 11.32
CA HIS A 119 9.77 10.01 11.33
C HIS A 119 10.45 10.24 9.99
N ALA A 120 9.80 9.86 8.88
CA ALA A 120 10.32 10.06 7.53
C ALA A 120 10.33 11.55 7.13
N HIS A 121 9.24 12.27 7.40
CA HIS A 121 9.09 13.69 7.08
C HIS A 121 10.09 14.56 7.84
N CYS A 122 10.36 14.27 9.12
CA CYS A 122 11.44 14.92 9.90
C CYS A 122 12.84 14.76 9.28
N ARG A 123 13.01 13.76 8.39
CA ARG A 123 14.24 13.51 7.61
C ARG A 123 14.17 13.96 6.16
N SER A 124 13.14 14.75 5.84
CA SER A 124 12.87 15.27 4.49
C SER A 124 12.64 14.16 3.45
N VAL A 125 12.13 13.01 3.88
CA VAL A 125 11.71 11.90 3.01
C VAL A 125 10.20 11.85 2.96
N VAL A 126 9.63 12.00 1.75
CA VAL A 126 8.19 11.91 1.47
C VAL A 126 7.95 10.61 0.72
N HIS A 127 6.95 9.84 1.13
CA HIS A 127 6.69 8.51 0.56
C HIS A 127 6.05 8.57 -0.83
N ARG A 128 5.02 9.37 -1.02
CA ARG A 128 4.30 9.66 -2.28
C ARG A 128 3.51 8.51 -2.91
N ASP A 129 3.50 7.34 -2.33
CA ASP A 129 2.75 6.16 -2.83
C ASP A 129 2.14 5.36 -1.68
N ILE A 130 1.45 6.03 -0.76
CA ILE A 130 0.77 5.36 0.35
C ILE A 130 -0.50 4.71 -0.16
N LYS A 131 -0.57 3.40 0.03
CA LYS A 131 -1.69 2.55 -0.38
C LYS A 131 -1.63 1.20 0.35
N PRO A 132 -2.73 0.44 0.43
CA PRO A 132 -2.76 -0.83 1.17
C PRO A 132 -1.73 -1.87 0.71
N GLN A 133 -1.26 -1.81 -0.55
CA GLN A 133 -0.23 -2.70 -1.06
C GLN A 133 1.16 -2.42 -0.47
N ASN A 134 1.39 -1.19 0.00
CA ASN A 134 2.67 -0.74 0.56
C ASN A 134 2.69 -0.74 2.09
N VAL A 135 1.68 -1.33 2.73
CA VAL A 135 1.59 -1.51 4.18
C VAL A 135 1.61 -2.99 4.48
N LEU A 136 2.61 -3.46 5.23
CA LEU A 136 2.67 -4.80 5.80
C LEU A 136 2.07 -4.79 7.20
N VAL A 137 1.25 -5.78 7.50
CA VAL A 137 0.61 -5.96 8.81
C VAL A 137 1.08 -7.29 9.38
N THR A 138 1.61 -7.24 10.60
CA THR A 138 2.07 -8.39 11.37
C THR A 138 0.97 -8.86 12.30
N GLU A 139 0.86 -10.18 12.55
CA GLU A 139 -0.19 -10.73 13.44
C GLU A 139 0.14 -10.50 14.90
N ASP A 140 1.42 -10.67 15.28
CA ASP A 140 1.88 -10.64 16.69
C ASP A 140 2.96 -9.58 16.94
N GLY A 141 3.12 -8.59 16.03
CA GLY A 141 4.18 -7.59 16.09
C GLY A 141 3.76 -6.26 16.73
N GLU A 142 4.70 -5.61 17.41
CA GLU A 142 4.65 -4.18 17.69
C GLU A 142 5.86 -3.51 16.99
N PRO A 143 5.63 -2.60 16.04
CA PRO A 143 4.33 -2.09 15.58
C PRO A 143 3.53 -3.13 14.78
N ARG A 144 2.21 -3.00 14.77
CA ARG A 144 1.31 -3.83 13.98
C ARG A 144 1.49 -3.60 12.48
N ALA A 145 1.81 -2.38 12.06
CA ALA A 145 1.98 -2.01 10.67
C ALA A 145 3.40 -1.50 10.36
N LYS A 146 3.91 -1.90 9.18
CA LYS A 146 5.17 -1.39 8.64
C LYS A 146 4.98 -0.87 7.22
N LEU A 147 5.46 0.35 6.98
CA LEU A 147 5.44 0.97 5.66
C LEU A 147 6.65 0.52 4.84
N MET A 148 6.43 0.14 3.59
CA MET A 148 7.48 -0.30 2.67
C MET A 148 7.50 0.55 1.40
N ASP A 149 8.57 0.41 0.59
CA ASP A 149 8.72 1.02 -0.73
C ASP A 149 8.85 2.56 -0.75
N PHE A 150 9.52 3.16 0.25
CA PHE A 150 9.86 4.58 0.22
C PHE A 150 10.68 4.96 -1.01
N GLY A 151 10.28 6.03 -1.69
CA GLY A 151 11.05 6.67 -2.76
C GLY A 151 11.00 5.97 -4.13
N VAL A 152 10.44 4.75 -4.24
CA VAL A 152 10.37 4.01 -5.52
C VAL A 152 9.29 4.62 -6.47
N ALA A 153 8.37 5.40 -5.93
CA ALA A 153 7.26 5.99 -6.71
C ALA A 153 7.69 7.00 -7.78
N ARG A 154 8.79 7.74 -7.58
CA ARG A 154 9.31 8.68 -8.60
C ARG A 154 9.79 7.99 -9.87
N LEU A 155 10.05 6.69 -9.81
CA LEU A 155 10.42 5.88 -10.98
C LEU A 155 9.21 5.57 -11.87
N ALA A 156 8.02 5.46 -11.28
CA ALA A 156 6.78 5.17 -11.99
C ALA A 156 6.34 6.32 -12.90
N ASP A 157 6.62 7.56 -12.52
CA ASP A 157 6.27 8.75 -13.32
C ASP A 157 6.98 8.80 -14.68
N ALA A 158 8.03 8.01 -14.88
CA ALA A 158 8.84 8.08 -16.08
C ALA A 158 8.65 6.89 -17.06
N THR A 159 8.23 5.70 -16.65
CA THR A 159 8.33 4.53 -17.54
C THR A 159 7.31 3.39 -17.41
N ALA A 160 6.48 3.29 -16.38
CA ALA A 160 5.76 2.02 -16.19
C ALA A 160 4.37 2.12 -15.56
N LEU A 161 3.43 2.67 -16.28
CA LEU A 161 2.00 2.36 -16.08
C LEU A 161 1.68 1.17 -17.01
N THR A 162 2.11 -0.06 -16.65
CA THR A 162 2.11 -1.18 -17.58
C THR A 162 0.89 -2.11 -17.49
N ALA A 163 0.14 -2.14 -16.39
CA ALA A 163 -1.09 -2.91 -16.32
C ALA A 163 -2.29 -2.02 -15.98
N PRO A 164 -3.44 -2.13 -16.71
CA PRO A 164 -4.60 -1.27 -16.45
C PRO A 164 -5.16 -1.33 -15.02
N GLY A 165 -5.01 -2.46 -14.33
CA GLY A 165 -5.46 -2.66 -12.95
C GLY A 165 -4.57 -1.95 -11.92
N ASP A 166 -3.26 -1.99 -12.08
CA ASP A 166 -2.28 -1.35 -11.20
C ASP A 166 -2.38 0.17 -11.27
N VAL A 167 -2.64 0.70 -12.48
CA VAL A 167 -2.88 2.14 -12.71
C VAL A 167 -4.07 2.64 -11.90
N VAL A 168 -5.22 1.96 -11.97
CA VAL A 168 -6.42 2.36 -11.23
C VAL A 168 -6.18 2.26 -9.73
N GLY A 169 -5.47 1.22 -9.27
CA GLY A 169 -5.12 1.01 -7.87
C GLY A 169 -4.30 2.16 -7.29
N THR A 170 -3.24 2.56 -7.94
CA THR A 170 -2.35 3.65 -7.49
C THR A 170 -3.04 5.02 -7.56
N LEU A 171 -3.74 5.32 -8.66
CA LEU A 171 -4.45 6.60 -8.82
C LEU A 171 -5.51 6.82 -7.75
N ALA A 172 -6.13 5.76 -7.23
CA ALA A 172 -7.21 5.87 -6.25
C ALA A 172 -6.77 6.49 -4.91
N TYR A 173 -5.47 6.48 -4.58
CA TYR A 173 -4.92 7.06 -3.34
C TYR A 173 -4.13 8.35 -3.56
N MET A 174 -3.96 8.76 -4.80
CA MET A 174 -3.14 9.92 -5.17
C MET A 174 -3.73 11.22 -4.64
N ALA A 175 -2.89 12.09 -4.08
CA ALA A 175 -3.30 13.40 -3.64
C ALA A 175 -3.58 14.34 -4.83
N PRO A 176 -4.48 15.34 -4.70
CA PRO A 176 -4.84 16.25 -5.80
C PRO A 176 -3.64 16.95 -6.42
N GLU A 177 -2.71 17.45 -5.61
CA GLU A 177 -1.49 18.13 -6.08
C GLU A 177 -0.58 17.19 -6.89
N GLN A 178 -0.51 15.91 -6.55
CA GLN A 178 0.23 14.91 -7.32
C GLN A 178 -0.44 14.68 -8.69
N ALA A 179 -1.77 14.52 -8.70
CA ALA A 179 -2.53 14.32 -9.92
C ALA A 179 -2.44 15.52 -10.88
N GLU A 180 -2.25 16.72 -10.34
CA GLU A 180 -2.06 17.95 -11.09
C GLU A 180 -0.60 18.19 -11.51
N GLY A 181 0.33 17.29 -11.16
CA GLY A 181 1.76 17.43 -11.47
C GLY A 181 2.45 18.56 -10.70
N ARG A 182 1.87 19.01 -9.59
CA ARG A 182 2.47 19.98 -8.67
C ARG A 182 3.44 19.28 -7.71
N ASP A 183 4.33 20.05 -7.10
CA ASP A 183 5.21 19.50 -6.05
C ASP A 183 4.37 18.93 -4.90
N ALA A 184 4.61 17.65 -4.61
CA ALA A 184 3.97 16.92 -3.53
C ALA A 184 4.91 16.86 -2.32
N GLY A 185 4.51 17.57 -1.27
CA GLY A 185 5.18 17.58 0.04
C GLY A 185 4.65 16.50 0.98
N PRO A 186 5.00 16.60 2.28
CA PRO A 186 4.48 15.73 3.34
C PRO A 186 2.95 15.65 3.38
N GLU A 187 2.26 16.71 3.03
CA GLU A 187 0.80 16.80 3.04
C GLU A 187 0.15 15.83 2.04
N ALA A 188 0.87 15.40 1.00
CA ALA A 188 0.39 14.39 0.08
C ALA A 188 0.28 13.02 0.75
N ASP A 189 1.24 12.67 1.62
CA ASP A 189 1.21 11.44 2.39
C ASP A 189 0.07 11.45 3.41
N VAL A 190 -0.19 12.61 4.06
CA VAL A 190 -1.35 12.80 4.97
C VAL A 190 -2.66 12.49 4.25
N TYR A 191 -2.85 13.04 3.04
CA TYR A 191 -4.04 12.77 2.23
C TYR A 191 -4.18 11.30 1.87
N SER A 192 -3.10 10.68 1.39
CA SER A 192 -3.12 9.27 0.97
C SER A 192 -3.37 8.32 2.13
N LEU A 193 -2.77 8.59 3.32
CA LEU A 193 -3.02 7.85 4.54
C LEU A 193 -4.48 7.96 4.96
N ALA A 194 -5.01 9.19 5.08
CA ALA A 194 -6.41 9.42 5.47
C ALA A 194 -7.40 8.74 4.50
N LEU A 195 -7.10 8.76 3.20
CA LEU A 195 -7.93 8.10 2.20
C LEU A 195 -7.91 6.58 2.33
N MET A 196 -6.76 6.01 2.67
CA MET A 196 -6.61 4.58 2.95
C MET A 196 -7.40 4.18 4.22
N LEU A 197 -7.29 4.95 5.29
CA LEU A 197 -8.05 4.73 6.53
C LEU A 197 -9.55 4.91 6.31
N TYR A 198 -9.95 5.94 5.55
CA TYR A 198 -11.34 6.13 5.15
C TYR A 198 -11.90 4.89 4.45
N GLU A 199 -11.15 4.31 3.50
CA GLU A 199 -11.54 3.07 2.81
C GLU A 199 -11.61 1.89 3.77
N CYS A 200 -10.64 1.73 4.68
CA CYS A 200 -10.63 0.66 5.66
C CYS A 200 -11.87 0.71 6.57
N TRP A 201 -12.27 1.89 7.08
CA TRP A 201 -13.45 2.02 7.92
C TRP A 201 -14.77 1.98 7.16
N SER A 202 -14.85 2.59 5.97
CA SER A 202 -16.12 2.69 5.22
C SER A 202 -16.37 1.53 4.25
N GLY A 203 -15.32 0.82 3.84
CA GLY A 203 -15.38 -0.18 2.77
C GLY A 203 -15.43 0.42 1.36
N GLU A 204 -15.36 1.75 1.22
CA GLU A 204 -15.50 2.45 -0.06
C GLU A 204 -14.33 3.43 -0.27
N ASN A 205 -13.60 3.31 -1.39
CA ASN A 205 -12.65 4.36 -1.78
C ASN A 205 -13.38 5.39 -2.65
N PRO A 206 -13.48 6.67 -2.19
CA PRO A 206 -14.28 7.69 -2.85
C PRO A 206 -13.70 8.13 -4.21
N ASN A 207 -12.43 7.86 -4.49
CA ASN A 207 -11.81 8.18 -5.78
C ASN A 207 -11.89 7.04 -6.79
N ARG A 208 -12.02 5.78 -6.33
CA ARG A 208 -11.98 4.60 -7.22
C ARG A 208 -13.18 4.56 -8.16
N ARG A 209 -12.90 4.41 -9.46
CA ARG A 209 -13.88 4.27 -10.53
C ARG A 209 -13.48 3.12 -11.45
N SER A 210 -14.36 2.76 -12.38
CA SER A 210 -14.16 1.66 -13.32
C SER A 210 -13.05 1.89 -14.35
N THR A 211 -12.63 3.14 -14.56
CA THR A 211 -11.56 3.48 -15.51
C THR A 211 -10.55 4.44 -14.91
N PRO A 212 -9.26 4.39 -15.33
CA PRO A 212 -8.23 5.32 -14.87
C PRO A 212 -8.63 6.79 -15.07
N ALA A 213 -9.19 7.14 -16.21
CA ALA A 213 -9.62 8.50 -16.52
C ALA A 213 -10.77 8.98 -15.60
N ALA A 214 -11.69 8.10 -15.22
CA ALA A 214 -12.77 8.43 -14.31
C ALA A 214 -12.24 8.55 -12.86
N THR A 215 -11.28 7.70 -12.46
CA THR A 215 -10.60 7.79 -11.18
C THR A 215 -9.82 9.11 -11.07
N ALA A 216 -9.03 9.46 -12.08
CA ALA A 216 -8.29 10.73 -12.11
C ALA A 216 -9.21 11.97 -11.96
N ARG A 217 -10.41 11.95 -12.54
CA ARG A 217 -11.40 13.03 -12.38
C ARG A 217 -12.05 13.08 -11.00
N ALA A 218 -12.03 11.98 -10.26
CA ALA A 218 -12.59 11.91 -8.92
C ALA A 218 -11.62 12.42 -7.84
N ILE A 219 -10.31 12.49 -8.16
CA ILE A 219 -9.28 12.99 -7.24
C ILE A 219 -9.56 14.46 -6.92
N GLY A 220 -9.60 14.79 -5.61
CA GLY A 220 -9.89 16.14 -5.13
C GLY A 220 -11.36 16.56 -5.25
N ALA A 221 -12.24 15.70 -5.76
CA ALA A 221 -13.67 15.94 -5.72
C ALA A 221 -14.19 15.82 -4.27
N ARG A 222 -15.28 16.51 -3.98
CA ARG A 222 -15.93 16.45 -2.66
C ARG A 222 -16.48 15.05 -2.43
N HIS A 223 -16.05 14.38 -1.37
CA HIS A 223 -16.58 13.07 -0.99
C HIS A 223 -17.65 13.17 0.12
N ARG A 224 -18.31 12.04 0.32
CA ARG A 224 -19.23 11.89 1.43
C ARG A 224 -18.39 11.84 2.73
N PRO A 225 -18.69 12.66 3.74
CA PRO A 225 -17.99 12.60 5.01
C PRO A 225 -18.05 11.22 5.64
N LEU A 226 -16.92 10.74 6.23
CA LEU A 226 -16.81 9.42 6.87
C LEU A 226 -17.89 9.25 7.94
N ARG A 227 -18.16 10.29 8.73
CA ARG A 227 -19.22 10.30 9.74
C ARG A 227 -20.61 9.95 9.23
N ARG A 228 -20.92 10.21 7.96
CA ARG A 228 -22.21 9.83 7.35
C ARG A 228 -22.28 8.37 6.95
N LEU A 229 -21.14 7.73 6.76
CA LEU A 229 -21.04 6.30 6.45
C LEU A 229 -20.93 5.48 7.74
N ARG A 230 -20.21 6.02 8.72
CA ARG A 230 -19.88 5.40 10.00
C ARG A 230 -20.23 6.36 11.15
N PRO A 231 -21.54 6.58 11.45
CA PRO A 231 -21.98 7.45 12.55
C PRO A 231 -21.67 6.87 13.93
N ASP A 232 -21.28 5.62 14.01
CA ASP A 232 -20.85 4.86 15.18
C ASP A 232 -19.42 5.16 15.62
N LEU A 233 -18.54 5.62 14.69
CA LEU A 233 -17.18 6.02 15.02
C LEU A 233 -17.12 7.33 15.82
N PRO A 234 -16.10 7.52 16.67
CA PRO A 234 -15.88 8.76 17.39
C PRO A 234 -15.86 9.98 16.46
N ARG A 235 -16.47 11.07 16.89
CA ARG A 235 -16.61 12.27 16.06
C ARG A 235 -15.25 12.89 15.74
N GLU A 236 -14.40 12.97 16.76
CA GLU A 236 -13.06 13.55 16.66
C GLU A 236 -12.23 12.82 15.60
N LEU A 237 -12.29 11.48 15.59
CA LEU A 237 -11.65 10.65 14.61
C LEU A 237 -12.17 10.90 13.18
N THR A 238 -13.50 10.90 13.01
CA THR A 238 -14.09 11.11 11.68
C THR A 238 -13.84 12.52 11.15
N ASP A 239 -13.86 13.54 12.01
CA ASP A 239 -13.60 14.94 11.65
C ASP A 239 -12.10 15.11 11.28
N ALA A 240 -11.16 14.44 11.96
CA ALA A 240 -9.73 14.46 11.63
C ALA A 240 -9.46 13.79 10.26
N VAL A 241 -9.99 12.58 10.02
CA VAL A 241 -9.86 11.88 8.74
C VAL A 241 -10.45 12.72 7.59
N ASP A 242 -11.66 13.24 7.75
CA ASP A 242 -12.31 14.09 6.73
C ASP A 242 -11.51 15.39 6.48
N GLY A 243 -10.90 15.96 7.53
CA GLY A 243 -10.03 17.14 7.44
C GLY A 243 -8.76 16.89 6.63
N CYS A 244 -8.14 15.71 6.79
CA CYS A 244 -6.95 15.32 6.01
C CYS A 244 -7.26 15.14 4.51
N LEU A 245 -8.54 14.95 4.14
CA LEU A 245 -8.99 14.82 2.76
C LEU A 245 -9.31 16.17 2.08
N GLU A 246 -8.97 17.29 2.72
CA GLU A 246 -9.07 18.61 2.09
C GLU A 246 -8.21 18.69 0.81
N SER A 247 -8.78 19.29 -0.25
CA SER A 247 -8.10 19.41 -1.54
C SER A 247 -6.87 20.32 -1.51
N ARG A 248 -6.85 21.31 -0.59
CA ARG A 248 -5.72 22.25 -0.39
C ARG A 248 -4.77 21.68 0.65
N PRO A 249 -3.50 21.36 0.29
CA PRO A 249 -2.53 20.75 1.22
C PRO A 249 -2.39 21.52 2.56
N GLY A 250 -2.22 22.83 2.52
CA GLY A 250 -2.03 23.67 3.71
C GLY A 250 -3.27 23.83 4.61
N ARG A 251 -4.37 23.11 4.34
CA ARG A 251 -5.56 23.06 5.21
C ARG A 251 -5.73 21.70 5.87
N ARG A 252 -4.91 20.73 5.51
CA ARG A 252 -4.96 19.40 6.12
C ARG A 252 -4.38 19.45 7.53
N PRO A 253 -4.95 18.76 8.48
CA PRO A 253 -4.31 18.47 9.77
C PRO A 253 -2.91 17.86 9.56
N SER A 254 -2.04 17.98 10.57
CA SER A 254 -0.75 17.32 10.59
C SER A 254 -0.91 15.81 10.86
N LEU A 255 0.18 15.04 10.67
CA LEU A 255 0.22 13.62 11.08
C LEU A 255 0.07 13.48 12.59
N GLU A 256 0.63 14.41 13.37
CA GLU A 256 0.51 14.46 14.82
C GLU A 256 -0.96 14.61 15.24
N GLU A 257 -1.67 15.61 14.69
CA GLU A 257 -3.11 15.83 14.96
C GLU A 257 -3.98 14.63 14.55
N LEU A 258 -3.65 13.97 13.42
CA LEU A 258 -4.35 12.74 12.99
C LEU A 258 -4.06 11.58 13.94
N GLY A 259 -2.79 11.38 14.31
CA GLY A 259 -2.34 10.34 15.24
C GLY A 259 -3.00 10.48 16.59
N GLU A 260 -2.99 11.67 17.20
CA GLU A 260 -3.67 11.97 18.47
C GLU A 260 -5.16 11.65 18.40
N ALA A 261 -5.86 12.07 17.33
CA ALA A 261 -7.28 11.78 17.17
C ALA A 261 -7.57 10.28 17.06
N ILE A 262 -6.67 9.50 16.45
CA ILE A 262 -6.76 8.04 16.38
C ILE A 262 -6.54 7.43 17.76
N GLU A 263 -5.43 7.76 18.44
CA GLU A 263 -5.04 7.20 19.74
C GLU A 263 -6.11 7.48 20.81
N ASP A 264 -6.61 8.71 20.90
CA ASP A 264 -7.70 9.11 21.82
C ASP A 264 -9.01 8.34 21.55
N SER A 265 -9.14 7.76 20.36
CA SER A 265 -10.31 6.99 19.95
C SER A 265 -10.19 5.50 20.18
N LEU A 266 -8.97 4.93 20.31
CA LEU A 266 -8.73 3.47 20.31
C LEU A 266 -9.61 2.71 21.31
N ASP A 267 -9.77 3.21 22.53
CA ASP A 267 -10.59 2.55 23.57
C ASP A 267 -12.09 2.53 23.27
N ARG A 268 -12.53 3.38 22.33
CA ARG A 268 -13.93 3.48 21.89
C ARG A 268 -14.20 2.76 20.59
N LEU A 269 -13.16 2.24 19.93
CA LEU A 269 -13.28 1.50 18.68
C LEU A 269 -13.64 0.03 18.94
N ALA A 270 -14.50 -0.52 18.09
CA ALA A 270 -14.95 -1.90 18.21
C ALA A 270 -13.82 -2.89 17.89
N GLU A 271 -13.68 -3.93 18.71
CA GLU A 271 -12.72 -5.02 18.50
C GLU A 271 -13.21 -6.07 17.47
N GLN A 272 -14.49 -6.03 17.12
CA GLN A 272 -15.07 -6.90 16.10
C GLN A 272 -15.37 -6.11 14.82
N PRO A 273 -15.26 -6.75 13.65
CA PRO A 273 -15.62 -6.09 12.39
C PRO A 273 -17.07 -5.58 12.41
N THR A 274 -17.25 -4.29 12.15
CA THR A 274 -18.58 -3.62 12.21
C THR A 274 -19.09 -3.18 10.84
N ARG A 275 -18.49 -3.66 9.74
CA ARG A 275 -18.94 -3.29 8.39
C ARG A 275 -20.37 -3.74 8.13
N PRO A 276 -21.25 -2.86 7.63
CA PRO A 276 -22.58 -3.28 7.18
C PRO A 276 -22.46 -4.33 6.06
N GLU A 277 -23.31 -5.37 6.09
CA GLU A 277 -23.33 -6.59 5.25
C GLU A 277 -23.29 -6.41 3.71
N ARG A 278 -22.97 -5.23 3.19
CA ARG A 278 -22.90 -4.99 1.73
C ARG A 278 -21.87 -5.83 0.99
N SER A 279 -20.87 -6.38 1.68
CA SER A 279 -19.85 -7.25 1.06
C SER A 279 -20.37 -8.64 0.72
N LEU A 280 -21.39 -9.14 1.40
CA LEU A 280 -21.95 -10.49 1.15
C LEU A 280 -22.57 -10.60 -0.26
N HIS A 281 -23.24 -9.56 -0.71
CA HIS A 281 -23.85 -9.55 -2.05
C HIS A 281 -22.81 -9.46 -3.18
N LEU A 282 -21.69 -8.75 -2.98
CA LEU A 282 -20.59 -8.70 -3.94
C LEU A 282 -19.79 -10.02 -3.97
N ARG A 283 -19.57 -10.65 -2.81
CA ARG A 283 -18.94 -11.98 -2.71
C ARG A 283 -19.83 -13.06 -3.33
N LEU A 284 -21.14 -13.05 -3.08
CA LEU A 284 -22.09 -13.98 -3.71
C LEU A 284 -22.18 -13.74 -5.23
N ALA A 285 -22.12 -12.50 -5.70
CA ALA A 285 -22.07 -12.19 -7.14
C ALA A 285 -20.76 -12.70 -7.78
N ALA A 286 -19.61 -12.53 -7.13
CA ALA A 286 -18.32 -13.03 -7.63
C ALA A 286 -18.29 -14.58 -7.66
N VAL A 287 -18.82 -15.24 -6.65
CA VAL A 287 -18.94 -16.72 -6.60
C VAL A 287 -19.92 -17.21 -7.65
N ALA A 288 -21.04 -16.51 -7.88
CA ALA A 288 -22.01 -16.86 -8.91
C ALA A 288 -21.42 -16.69 -10.32
N VAL A 289 -20.64 -15.64 -10.58
CA VAL A 289 -19.94 -15.43 -11.86
C VAL A 289 -18.87 -16.50 -12.07
N ALA A 290 -18.10 -16.85 -11.05
CA ALA A 290 -17.09 -17.92 -11.13
C ALA A 290 -17.74 -19.30 -11.38
N ALA A 291 -18.89 -19.58 -10.74
CA ALA A 291 -19.64 -20.82 -10.97
C ALA A 291 -20.23 -20.90 -12.38
N VAL A 292 -20.72 -19.79 -12.92
CA VAL A 292 -21.25 -19.73 -14.30
C VAL A 292 -20.13 -19.89 -15.32
N LEU A 293 -18.96 -19.26 -15.11
CA LEU A 293 -17.78 -19.43 -15.97
C LEU A 293 -17.22 -20.86 -15.89
N GLY A 294 -17.18 -21.46 -14.70
CA GLY A 294 -16.75 -22.86 -14.51
C GLY A 294 -17.69 -23.85 -15.21
N ALA A 295 -19.01 -23.64 -15.12
CA ALA A 295 -20.00 -24.45 -15.80
C ALA A 295 -19.93 -24.32 -17.34
N TRP A 296 -19.62 -23.13 -17.87
CA TRP A 296 -19.47 -22.90 -19.30
C TRP A 296 -18.20 -23.56 -19.87
N LEU A 297 -17.10 -23.55 -19.12
CA LEU A 297 -15.86 -24.25 -19.48
C LEU A 297 -16.02 -25.77 -19.42
N ALA A 298 -16.79 -26.30 -18.48
CA ALA A 298 -17.07 -27.73 -18.39
C ALA A 298 -18.01 -28.23 -19.51
N ALA A 299 -18.96 -27.39 -19.95
CA ALA A 299 -19.89 -27.74 -21.06
C ALA A 299 -19.21 -27.63 -22.44
N GLY A 300 -18.13 -26.87 -22.60
CA GLY A 300 -17.41 -26.68 -23.86
C GLY A 300 -16.48 -27.82 -24.28
N HIS A 301 -16.27 -28.86 -23.45
CA HIS A 301 -15.37 -29.99 -23.71
C HIS A 301 -16.08 -31.29 -24.11
N GLY A 302 -17.34 -31.23 -24.41
CA GLY A 302 -18.10 -32.41 -24.82
C GLY A 302 -18.73 -32.21 -26.22
N VAL A 303 -17.96 -32.37 -27.27
CA VAL A 303 -18.33 -32.93 -28.58
C VAL A 303 -17.14 -32.85 -29.51
N LEU A 304 -16.48 -33.96 -29.75
CA LEU A 304 -15.96 -34.39 -31.05
C LEU A 304 -15.33 -35.79 -30.94
N LEU A 305 -16.07 -36.76 -31.35
CA LEU A 305 -15.65 -38.02 -31.96
C LEU A 305 -16.86 -38.52 -32.78
N PRO A 306 -16.66 -39.25 -33.84
CA PRO A 306 -15.47 -39.71 -34.58
C PRO A 306 -15.21 -39.03 -35.88
#